data_e6ef66abb4320808e3298436dc3f9611
#
_entry.id   e6ef66abb4320808e3298436dc3f9611
#
_cell.length_a   1.000
_cell.length_b   1.000
_cell.length_c   1.000
_cell.angle_alpha   90.00
_cell.angle_beta   90.00
_cell.angle_gamma   90.00
#
_symmetry.space_group_name_H-M   'P 1'
#
loop_
_entity.id
_entity.type
_entity.pdbx_description
1 polymer ?
#
loop_
_entity_poly.entity_id
_entity_poly.type
_entity_poly.pdbx_seq_one_letter_code
_entity_poly.pdbx_strand_id
1 'polypeptide(L)' 'MQYIKAKFPNSTRSYVYRTEDSVKAGDAVVNAKGAKLTVTDESVDIAWVETYGADKMAVVRKYEEPVNAGESEE' A
#
# COMPACT_ATOMS: atom_id res chain seq x y z
N MET A 1 7.67 10.75 -1.49
CA MET A 1 6.55 9.94 -2.01
C MET A 1 7.06 8.70 -2.69
N GLN A 2 6.39 7.59 -2.49
CA GLN A 2 6.84 6.30 -2.99
C GLN A 2 5.74 5.67 -3.82
N TYR A 3 6.11 5.01 -4.91
CA TYR A 3 5.18 4.23 -5.71
C TYR A 3 5.43 2.76 -5.44
N ILE A 4 4.36 2.02 -5.20
CA ILE A 4 4.43 0.61 -4.82
C ILE A 4 3.40 -0.19 -5.59
N LYS A 5 3.59 -1.50 -5.63
CA LYS A 5 2.55 -2.42 -6.09
C LYS A 5 2.04 -3.18 -4.89
N ALA A 6 0.73 -3.29 -4.81
CA ALA A 6 0.08 -3.99 -3.69
C ALA A 6 -1.12 -4.75 -4.21
N LYS A 7 -1.50 -5.79 -3.49
CA LYS A 7 -2.62 -6.64 -3.90
C LYS A 7 -3.57 -6.82 -2.72
N PHE A 8 -4.83 -7.05 -3.06
CA PHE A 8 -5.83 -7.42 -2.06
C PHE A 8 -5.58 -8.84 -1.57
N PRO A 9 -6.01 -9.16 -0.34
CA PRO A 9 -5.72 -10.49 0.24
C PRO A 9 -6.25 -11.66 -0.59
N ASN A 10 -7.37 -11.45 -1.27
CA ASN A 10 -8.00 -12.53 -2.03
C ASN A 10 -7.71 -12.44 -3.51
N SER A 11 -6.74 -11.64 -3.91
CA SER A 11 -6.42 -11.42 -5.31
C SER A 11 -4.98 -11.78 -5.58
N THR A 12 -4.73 -12.33 -6.77
CA THR A 12 -3.36 -12.57 -7.22
C THR A 12 -2.84 -11.42 -8.06
N ARG A 13 -3.69 -10.43 -8.33
CA ARG A 13 -3.33 -9.30 -9.18
C ARG A 13 -2.90 -8.13 -8.32
N SER A 14 -1.78 -7.53 -8.68
CA SER A 14 -1.29 -6.34 -7.98
C SER A 14 -1.62 -5.10 -8.80
N TYR A 15 -1.71 -3.98 -8.08
CA TYR A 15 -1.99 -2.68 -8.69
C TYR A 15 -0.98 -1.68 -8.16
N VAL A 16 -0.78 -0.61 -8.92
CA VAL A 16 0.17 0.43 -8.54
C VAL A 16 -0.56 1.47 -7.68
N TYR A 17 0.07 1.81 -6.57
CA TYR A 17 -0.44 2.84 -5.66
C TYR A 17 0.70 3.77 -5.29
N ARG A 18 0.37 4.91 -4.73
CA ARG A 18 1.37 5.81 -4.19
C ARG A 18 1.13 5.97 -2.69
N THR A 19 2.22 6.22 -1.97
CA THR A 19 2.12 6.43 -0.53
C THR A 19 3.20 7.41 -0.13
N GLU A 20 2.92 8.19 0.91
CA GLU A 20 3.91 9.07 1.49
C GLU A 20 4.72 8.37 2.58
N ASP A 21 4.30 7.19 2.96
CA ASP A 21 5.01 6.42 3.96
C ASP A 21 6.09 5.58 3.29
N SER A 22 7.07 5.18 4.07
CA SER A 22 8.12 4.29 3.58
C SER A 22 7.69 2.86 3.86
N VAL A 23 7.46 2.10 2.79
CA VAL A 23 7.02 0.71 2.90
C VAL A 23 7.86 -0.16 1.98
N LYS A 24 7.84 -1.46 2.25
CA LYS A 24 8.60 -2.44 1.48
C LYS A 24 7.73 -3.68 1.26
N ALA A 25 8.24 -4.58 0.44
CA ALA A 25 7.54 -5.82 0.14
C ALA A 25 7.18 -6.55 1.43
N GLY A 26 5.95 -7.01 1.50
CA GLY A 26 5.44 -7.69 2.68
C GLY A 26 4.73 -6.79 3.66
N ASP A 27 4.92 -5.48 3.55
CA ASP A 27 4.24 -4.55 4.44
C ASP A 27 2.76 -4.46 4.07
N ALA A 28 1.96 -4.13 5.07
CA ALA A 28 0.53 -3.93 4.86
C ALA A 28 0.26 -2.43 4.69
N VAL A 29 -0.66 -2.12 3.80
CA VAL A 29 -1.11 -0.75 3.57
C VAL A 29 -2.63 -0.75 3.51
N VAL A 30 -3.23 0.40 3.70
CA VAL A 30 -4.69 0.56 3.60
C VAL A 30 -5.01 1.65 2.60
N ASN A 31 -6.08 1.43 1.85
CA ASN A 31 -6.54 2.44 0.90
C ASN A 31 -7.55 3.39 1.57
N ALA A 32 -8.06 4.32 0.80
CA ALA A 32 -8.98 5.33 1.33
C ALA A 32 -10.27 4.73 1.85
N LYS A 33 -10.61 3.54 1.40
CA LYS A 33 -11.83 2.86 1.86
C LYS A 33 -11.59 1.98 3.07
N GLY A 34 -10.35 1.93 3.55
CA GLY A 34 -10.01 1.11 4.69
C GLY A 34 -9.68 -0.33 4.36
N ALA A 35 -9.59 -0.67 3.09
CA ALA A 35 -9.23 -2.02 2.70
C ALA A 35 -7.73 -2.23 2.85
N LYS A 36 -7.37 -3.37 3.42
CA LYS A 36 -5.97 -3.72 3.67
C LYS A 36 -5.41 -4.42 2.45
N LEU A 37 -4.21 -3.99 2.04
CA LEU A 37 -3.49 -4.59 0.93
C LEU A 37 -2.10 -4.98 1.40
N THR A 38 -1.46 -5.87 0.64
CA THR A 38 -0.10 -6.29 0.93
C THR A 38 0.81 -5.79 -0.19
N VAL A 39 1.90 -5.13 0.17
CA VAL A 39 2.87 -4.64 -0.79
C VAL A 39 3.61 -5.85 -1.37
N THR A 40 3.72 -5.89 -2.70
CA THR A 40 4.42 -6.98 -3.39
C THR A 40 5.87 -6.59 -3.61
N ASP A 41 6.68 -7.56 -4.05
CA ASP A 41 8.09 -7.32 -4.34
C ASP A 41 8.30 -6.89 -5.79
N GLU A 42 7.24 -6.57 -6.50
CA GLU A 42 7.32 -6.18 -7.90
C GLU A 42 7.79 -4.74 -8.02
N SER A 43 8.55 -4.49 -9.07
CA SER A 43 9.01 -3.14 -9.36
C SER A 43 7.89 -2.32 -9.99
N VAL A 44 7.92 -1.02 -9.75
CA VAL A 44 6.97 -0.09 -10.37
C VAL A 44 7.66 0.55 -11.56
N ASP A 45 6.96 0.56 -12.69
CA ASP A 45 7.45 1.23 -13.88
C ASP A 45 7.13 2.72 -13.77
N ILE A 46 8.14 3.51 -13.46
CA ILE A 46 7.95 4.94 -13.26
C ILE A 46 7.51 5.64 -14.55
N ALA A 47 7.99 5.16 -15.70
CA ALA A 47 7.55 5.74 -16.97
C ALA A 47 6.05 5.53 -17.16
N TRP A 48 5.54 4.36 -16.78
CA TRP A 48 4.10 4.11 -16.85
C TRP A 48 3.33 5.03 -15.90
N VAL A 49 3.87 5.23 -14.70
CA VAL A 49 3.25 6.13 -13.72
C VAL A 49 3.14 7.55 -14.28
N GLU A 50 4.19 8.02 -14.92
CA GLU A 50 4.19 9.35 -15.49
C GLU A 50 3.20 9.48 -16.64
N THR A 51 3.07 8.42 -17.45
CA THR A 51 2.12 8.41 -18.55
C THR A 51 0.68 8.37 -18.05
N TYR A 52 0.44 7.56 -17.03
CA TYR A 52 -0.90 7.42 -16.46
C TYR A 52 -1.32 8.70 -15.73
N GLY A 53 -0.40 9.33 -15.04
CA GLY A 53 -0.67 10.50 -14.23
C GLY A 53 -0.61 10.18 -12.75
N ALA A 54 0.48 10.62 -12.11
CA ALA A 54 0.69 10.30 -10.70
C ALA A 54 -0.45 10.81 -9.82
N ASP A 55 -1.06 11.92 -10.19
CA ASP A 55 -2.15 12.49 -9.43
C ASP A 55 -3.44 11.68 -9.53
N LYS A 56 -3.51 10.74 -10.47
CA LYS A 56 -4.66 9.84 -10.61
C LYS A 56 -4.47 8.55 -9.83
N MET A 57 -3.30 8.32 -9.29
CA MET A 57 -3.02 7.11 -8.53
C MET A 57 -3.74 7.14 -7.21
N ALA A 58 -4.27 6.00 -6.81
CA ALA A 58 -4.86 5.87 -5.49
C ALA A 58 -3.75 5.97 -4.44
N VAL A 59 -4.05 6.65 -3.37
CA VAL A 59 -3.11 6.83 -2.27
C VAL A 59 -3.43 5.82 -1.20
N VAL A 60 -2.38 5.15 -0.71
CA VAL A 60 -2.51 4.23 0.41
C VAL A 60 -1.59 4.70 1.52
N ARG A 61 -1.85 4.22 2.73
CA ARG A 61 -1.03 4.54 3.89
C ARG A 61 -0.57 3.25 4.53
N LYS A 62 0.57 3.31 5.19
CA LYS A 62 1.07 2.16 5.91
C LYS A 62 0.04 1.73 6.95
N TYR A 63 -0.27 0.46 6.96
CA TYR A 63 -1.22 -0.08 7.94
C TYR A 63 -0.53 -0.14 9.30
N GLU A 64 -1.20 0.43 10.28
CA GLU A 64 -0.72 0.35 11.66
C GLU A 64 -1.81 -0.31 12.47
N GLU A 65 -1.48 -1.44 13.04
CA GLU A 65 -2.43 -2.10 13.90
C GLU A 65 -2.68 -1.22 15.12
N PRO A 66 -3.94 -1.08 15.50
CA PRO A 66 -4.22 -0.34 16.73
C PRO A 66 -3.49 -1.02 17.85
N VAL A 67 -2.73 -0.25 18.57
CA VAL A 67 -2.08 -0.75 19.76
C VAL A 67 -3.20 -1.04 20.72
N ASN A 68 -3.41 -2.29 20.91
CA ASN A 68 -4.38 -2.69 21.86
C ASN A 68 -3.74 -2.61 23.17
N ALA A 69 -4.13 -1.69 23.76
CA ALA A 69 -3.61 -1.57 25.04
C ALA A 69 -3.81 -2.82 25.83
N GLY A 70 -3.47 -3.37 25.77
CA GLY A 70 -3.55 -4.12 26.21
C GLY A 70 -3.39 -5.01 26.11
N GLU A 71 -3.50 -4.85 25.61
CA GLU A 71 -3.22 -5.30 25.45
C GLU A 71 -2.62 -5.46 25.99
N SER A 72 -2.83 -5.32 26.24
CA SER A 72 -2.38 -5.28 26.70
C SER A 72 -2.23 -5.68 27.52
N GLU A 73 -2.60 -5.69 27.59
CA GLU A 73 -2.50 -5.94 28.33
C GLU A 73 -2.40 -6.37 28.95
N GLU A 74 -2.70 -6.54 28.99
CA GLU A 74 -2.55 -6.82 29.48
C GLU A 74 -2.36 -7.10 29.86
#